data_4a54eff941bdf803c1686eeeadc55b68
#
_entry.id   4a54eff941bdf803c1686eeeadc55b68
#
_cell.length_a   1.000
_cell.length_b   1.000
_cell.length_c   1.000
_cell.angle_alpha   90.00
_cell.angle_beta   90.00
_cell.angle_gamma   90.00
#
_symmetry.space_group_name_H-M   'P 1'
#
loop_
_entity.id
_entity.type
_entity.pdbx_description
1 polymer ?
#
loop_
_entity_poly.entity_id
_entity_poly.type
_entity_poly.pdbx_seq_one_letter_code
_entity_poly.pdbx_strand_id
1 'polypeptide(L)'
;MHITDIILKKRGGDALTKEEIDFFIGGYVDGSIPDYQASALLMAIWFNGMNPQETTDLTLSMVASGDTVDLSGIDGIKVDKHSTGGVADTTTLVAAPLVAACGGKVAKMSGRGLGHTGGTLDKLESIPGVSIEQPMEVFQKLVNTIGLSVIGQTGNLVPADKKLYALRDVTATVDNMSLIAGSIMSKKIASGADAIVLDVKTGSGAFMKTAEDSAELAKAMVEIGKLAGRATVALVTDMNQPLGNAVGNALEVQEAVEILKREHPGDLKDVSFALSAWMLRLAGLADSEADAMDMLTQALESGAALKALGKMIEAQGGDRSVCDDVKKLPQAGRLISVKTENSGWISEMDNTEIGISAMLLGAGRQTKADVIDPAVGLWMKKRLGEKVAVGDELAVFHVNDEKNLDEALSRFKNAVKIEDSKPEKLPLIYQVVE
;
A
#
# COMPACT_ATOMS: atom_id res chain seq x y z
N MET A 1 29.65 0.79 -25.68
CA MET A 1 29.13 1.71 -24.66
C MET A 1 29.85 1.40 -23.35
N HIS A 2 30.27 2.40 -22.61
CA HIS A 2 30.94 2.22 -21.32
C HIS A 2 30.12 2.87 -20.22
N ILE A 3 29.95 2.18 -19.10
CA ILE A 3 29.17 2.71 -17.97
C ILE A 3 29.75 4.03 -17.45
N THR A 4 31.07 4.22 -17.51
CA THR A 4 31.72 5.46 -17.07
C THR A 4 31.26 6.68 -17.90
N ASP A 5 31.03 6.50 -19.22
CA ASP A 5 30.55 7.58 -20.08
C ASP A 5 29.11 7.98 -19.70
N ILE A 6 28.28 7.00 -19.39
CA ILE A 6 26.87 7.19 -18.91
C ILE A 6 26.89 7.96 -17.58
N ILE A 7 27.77 7.56 -16.64
CA ILE A 7 27.90 8.22 -15.34
C ILE A 7 28.34 9.69 -15.54
N LEU A 8 29.36 9.91 -16.40
CA LEU A 8 29.87 11.26 -16.70
C LEU A 8 28.78 12.15 -17.32
N LYS A 9 28.02 11.60 -18.27
CA LYS A 9 26.90 12.27 -18.92
C LYS A 9 25.84 12.70 -17.90
N LYS A 10 25.36 11.75 -17.07
CA LYS A 10 24.34 12.04 -16.06
C LYS A 10 24.84 12.98 -14.96
N ARG A 11 26.10 12.82 -14.55
CA ARG A 11 26.78 13.76 -13.62
C ARG A 11 26.85 15.17 -14.16
N GLY A 12 27.00 15.32 -15.48
CA GLY A 12 27.00 16.62 -16.16
C GLY A 12 25.63 17.28 -16.28
N GLY A 13 24.55 16.58 -15.93
CA GLY A 13 23.16 17.06 -16.00
C GLY A 13 22.44 16.69 -17.31
N ASP A 14 23.09 15.99 -18.22
CA ASP A 14 22.50 15.59 -19.50
C ASP A 14 21.53 14.40 -19.33
N ALA A 15 20.48 14.37 -20.17
CA ALA A 15 19.53 13.29 -20.21
C ALA A 15 20.13 12.01 -20.81
N LEU A 16 19.84 10.86 -20.21
CA LEU A 16 20.21 9.55 -20.74
C LEU A 16 19.25 9.13 -21.85
N THR A 17 19.78 8.42 -22.85
CA THR A 17 18.95 7.79 -23.87
C THR A 17 18.43 6.44 -23.39
N LYS A 18 17.39 5.94 -24.08
CA LYS A 18 16.85 4.61 -23.78
C LYS A 18 17.91 3.51 -23.88
N GLU A 19 18.78 3.57 -24.88
CA GLU A 19 19.84 2.58 -25.09
C GLU A 19 20.89 2.61 -23.95
N GLU A 20 21.19 3.81 -23.40
CA GLU A 20 22.09 3.96 -22.25
C GLU A 20 21.47 3.38 -20.97
N ILE A 21 20.17 3.60 -20.79
CA ILE A 21 19.40 3.05 -19.67
C ILE A 21 19.28 1.51 -19.77
N ASP A 22 18.96 0.99 -20.96
CA ASP A 22 18.88 -0.45 -21.21
C ASP A 22 20.25 -1.13 -20.98
N PHE A 23 21.34 -0.50 -21.43
CA PHE A 23 22.70 -0.98 -21.17
C PHE A 23 23.02 -1.03 -19.67
N PHE A 24 22.64 0.01 -18.93
CA PHE A 24 22.85 0.05 -17.48
C PHE A 24 22.05 -1.06 -16.77
N ILE A 25 20.76 -1.16 -17.04
CA ILE A 25 19.89 -2.14 -16.37
C ILE A 25 20.30 -3.56 -16.71
N GLY A 26 20.55 -3.86 -17.99
CA GLY A 26 21.01 -5.19 -18.42
C GLY A 26 22.33 -5.57 -17.77
N GLY A 27 23.33 -4.69 -17.84
CA GLY A 27 24.65 -4.95 -17.27
C GLY A 27 24.65 -5.01 -15.73
N TYR A 28 23.75 -4.31 -15.07
CA TYR A 28 23.61 -4.42 -13.62
C TYR A 28 22.94 -5.76 -13.20
N VAL A 29 21.96 -6.22 -13.97
CA VAL A 29 21.27 -7.50 -13.70
C VAL A 29 22.20 -8.68 -13.92
N ASP A 30 22.95 -8.71 -15.03
CA ASP A 30 23.87 -9.80 -15.36
C ASP A 30 25.20 -9.75 -14.58
N GLY A 31 25.47 -8.64 -13.89
CA GLY A 31 26.67 -8.45 -13.03
C GLY A 31 27.89 -7.93 -13.77
N SER A 32 27.81 -7.57 -15.05
CA SER A 32 28.90 -6.90 -15.79
C SER A 32 29.13 -5.46 -15.33
N ILE A 33 28.11 -4.82 -14.75
CA ILE A 33 28.22 -3.52 -14.05
C ILE A 33 28.20 -3.77 -12.54
N PRO A 34 29.29 -3.50 -11.83
CA PRO A 34 29.38 -3.73 -10.38
C PRO A 34 28.67 -2.65 -9.56
N ASP A 35 28.37 -2.98 -8.29
CA ASP A 35 27.62 -2.10 -7.37
C ASP A 35 28.22 -0.69 -7.24
N TYR A 36 29.55 -0.53 -7.24
CA TYR A 36 30.18 0.79 -7.11
C TYR A 36 29.90 1.70 -8.32
N GLN A 37 29.80 1.15 -9.54
CA GLN A 37 29.43 1.90 -10.73
C GLN A 37 27.93 2.20 -10.76
N ALA A 38 27.11 1.24 -10.40
CA ALA A 38 25.67 1.44 -10.25
C ALA A 38 25.37 2.53 -9.19
N SER A 39 26.04 2.46 -8.04
CA SER A 39 25.90 3.47 -6.97
C SER A 39 26.30 4.88 -7.45
N ALA A 40 27.40 4.99 -8.24
CA ALA A 40 27.82 6.27 -8.80
C ALA A 40 26.77 6.86 -9.76
N LEU A 41 26.15 6.02 -10.62
CA LEU A 41 25.07 6.47 -11.50
C LEU A 41 23.80 6.85 -10.72
N LEU A 42 23.41 6.05 -9.73
CA LEU A 42 22.26 6.36 -8.86
C LEU A 42 22.45 7.68 -8.11
N MET A 43 23.67 7.98 -7.63
CA MET A 43 23.98 9.25 -6.99
C MET A 43 23.95 10.42 -8.00
N ALA A 44 24.43 10.21 -9.24
CA ALA A 44 24.32 11.20 -10.30
C ALA A 44 22.85 11.51 -10.66
N ILE A 45 22.00 10.47 -10.67
CA ILE A 45 20.54 10.62 -10.84
C ILE A 45 19.93 11.36 -9.64
N TRP A 46 20.37 11.05 -8.42
CA TRP A 46 19.86 11.69 -7.22
C TRP A 46 20.06 13.21 -7.24
N PHE A 47 21.24 13.67 -7.67
CA PHE A 47 21.57 15.11 -7.76
C PHE A 47 20.93 15.83 -8.95
N ASN A 48 20.83 15.17 -10.11
CA ASN A 48 20.41 15.84 -11.36
C ASN A 48 18.99 15.48 -11.80
N GLY A 49 18.33 14.55 -11.09
CA GLY A 49 17.01 14.05 -11.45
C GLY A 49 17.00 13.25 -12.76
N MET A 50 15.82 12.86 -13.16
CA MET A 50 15.50 12.30 -14.48
C MET A 50 14.27 13.01 -15.02
N ASN A 51 14.24 13.31 -16.31
CA ASN A 51 13.03 13.80 -16.94
C ASN A 51 11.98 12.67 -17.07
N PRO A 52 10.71 12.97 -17.42
CA PRO A 52 9.66 11.97 -17.52
C PRO A 52 9.96 10.82 -18.48
N GLN A 53 10.61 11.11 -19.62
CA GLN A 53 10.99 10.08 -20.58
C GLN A 53 12.08 9.15 -20.03
N GLU A 54 13.13 9.71 -19.42
CA GLU A 54 14.19 8.92 -18.76
C GLU A 54 13.59 8.02 -17.66
N THR A 55 12.68 8.56 -16.84
CA THR A 55 12.04 7.83 -15.75
C THR A 55 11.18 6.68 -16.28
N THR A 56 10.48 6.91 -17.38
CA THR A 56 9.68 5.88 -18.06
C THR A 56 10.57 4.81 -18.69
N ASP A 57 11.64 5.21 -19.38
CA ASP A 57 12.58 4.27 -20.00
C ASP A 57 13.28 3.40 -18.95
N LEU A 58 13.67 3.99 -17.81
CA LEU A 58 14.20 3.24 -16.67
C LEU A 58 13.18 2.23 -16.14
N THR A 59 11.94 2.67 -15.98
CA THR A 59 10.84 1.82 -15.50
C THR A 59 10.61 0.64 -16.44
N LEU A 60 10.50 0.89 -17.74
CA LEU A 60 10.28 -0.16 -18.74
C LEU A 60 11.47 -1.10 -18.90
N SER A 61 12.69 -0.58 -18.78
CA SER A 61 13.91 -1.40 -18.77
C SER A 61 13.95 -2.33 -17.55
N MET A 62 13.52 -1.84 -16.38
CA MET A 62 13.37 -2.68 -15.18
C MET A 62 12.27 -3.75 -15.38
N VAL A 63 11.13 -3.42 -16.00
CA VAL A 63 10.08 -4.39 -16.36
C VAL A 63 10.64 -5.48 -17.26
N ALA A 64 11.40 -5.10 -18.30
CA ALA A 64 11.98 -6.04 -19.27
C ALA A 64 13.10 -6.93 -18.67
N SER A 65 13.58 -6.63 -17.48
CA SER A 65 14.64 -7.40 -16.82
C SER A 65 14.20 -8.76 -16.26
N GLY A 66 12.90 -9.02 -16.18
CA GLY A 66 12.34 -10.25 -15.61
C GLY A 66 11.03 -10.66 -16.27
N ASP A 67 10.29 -11.50 -15.55
CA ASP A 67 9.01 -11.99 -16.04
C ASP A 67 7.93 -10.90 -15.97
N THR A 68 7.04 -10.92 -16.94
CA THR A 68 5.80 -10.15 -16.92
C THR A 68 4.61 -11.12 -16.83
N VAL A 69 3.58 -10.70 -16.09
CA VAL A 69 2.40 -11.55 -15.92
C VAL A 69 1.47 -11.38 -17.11
N ASP A 70 1.21 -12.48 -17.79
CA ASP A 70 0.18 -12.51 -18.84
C ASP A 70 -1.20 -12.70 -18.19
N LEU A 71 -2.04 -11.68 -18.27
CA LEU A 71 -3.42 -11.69 -17.80
C LEU A 71 -4.43 -11.79 -18.95
N SER A 72 -3.99 -12.13 -20.18
CA SER A 72 -4.87 -12.22 -21.36
C SER A 72 -5.96 -13.30 -21.22
N GLY A 73 -5.75 -14.30 -20.36
CA GLY A 73 -6.75 -15.31 -20.00
C GLY A 73 -7.87 -14.79 -19.07
N ILE A 74 -7.85 -13.52 -18.68
CA ILE A 74 -8.90 -12.89 -17.87
C ILE A 74 -9.74 -11.99 -18.77
N ASP A 75 -11.05 -12.23 -18.79
CA ASP A 75 -12.00 -11.43 -19.57
C ASP A 75 -12.18 -10.02 -18.99
N GLY A 76 -12.27 -9.02 -19.87
CA GLY A 76 -12.47 -7.63 -19.50
C GLY A 76 -11.20 -6.89 -19.06
N ILE A 77 -11.38 -5.66 -18.58
CA ILE A 77 -10.28 -4.79 -18.14
C ILE A 77 -9.85 -5.18 -16.72
N LYS A 78 -8.58 -5.54 -16.56
CA LYS A 78 -7.97 -5.85 -15.27
C LYS A 78 -7.51 -4.57 -14.60
N VAL A 79 -8.07 -4.29 -13.43
CA VAL A 79 -7.71 -3.10 -12.64
C VAL A 79 -6.90 -3.51 -11.41
N ASP A 80 -5.84 -2.76 -11.12
CA ASP A 80 -5.08 -2.89 -9.88
C ASP A 80 -5.12 -1.59 -9.07
N LYS A 81 -5.06 -1.72 -7.77
CA LYS A 81 -4.91 -0.60 -6.83
C LYS A 81 -3.59 -0.73 -6.10
N HIS A 82 -2.82 0.33 -6.04
CA HIS A 82 -1.58 0.36 -5.28
C HIS A 82 -1.56 1.54 -4.31
N SER A 83 -1.11 1.30 -3.07
CA SER A 83 -0.82 2.35 -2.09
C SER A 83 0.69 2.51 -1.93
N THR A 84 1.15 3.73 -1.72
CA THR A 84 2.55 4.01 -1.37
C THR A 84 2.91 3.57 0.04
N GLY A 85 1.91 3.09 0.80
CA GLY A 85 2.08 2.55 2.15
C GLY A 85 1.71 3.55 3.24
N GLY A 86 1.21 3.02 4.33
CA GLY A 86 0.80 3.79 5.51
C GLY A 86 0.41 2.88 6.66
N VAL A 87 -0.04 3.48 7.75
CA VAL A 87 -0.48 2.79 8.97
C VAL A 87 -1.98 2.53 8.88
N ALA A 88 -2.42 1.32 9.21
CA ALA A 88 -3.83 0.88 9.08
C ALA A 88 -4.40 1.05 7.66
N ASP A 89 -3.55 0.96 6.64
CA ASP A 89 -3.98 1.01 5.24
C ASP A 89 -4.46 -0.37 4.77
N THR A 90 -5.73 -0.66 5.01
CA THR A 90 -6.37 -1.92 4.64
C THR A 90 -7.29 -1.74 3.42
N THR A 91 -7.12 -0.66 2.68
CA THR A 91 -7.95 -0.30 1.52
C THR A 91 -8.11 -1.43 0.49
N THR A 92 -7.11 -2.30 0.31
CA THR A 92 -7.21 -3.43 -0.62
C THR A 92 -8.29 -4.43 -0.22
N LEU A 93 -8.43 -4.74 1.08
CA LEU A 93 -9.41 -5.73 1.56
C LEU A 93 -10.85 -5.19 1.58
N VAL A 94 -11.02 -3.88 1.42
CA VAL A 94 -12.33 -3.23 1.26
C VAL A 94 -12.62 -2.96 -0.23
N ALA A 95 -11.70 -2.32 -0.94
CA ALA A 95 -11.91 -1.89 -2.31
C ALA A 95 -11.99 -3.06 -3.30
N ALA A 96 -11.09 -4.05 -3.21
CA ALA A 96 -11.09 -5.16 -4.17
C ALA A 96 -12.39 -5.98 -4.16
N PRO A 97 -12.96 -6.35 -2.99
CA PRO A 97 -14.27 -7.01 -2.93
C PRO A 97 -15.42 -6.14 -3.44
N LEU A 98 -15.40 -4.82 -3.17
CA LEU A 98 -16.40 -3.87 -3.69
C LEU A 98 -16.38 -3.84 -5.23
N VAL A 99 -15.20 -3.66 -5.82
CA VAL A 99 -15.02 -3.63 -7.27
C VAL A 99 -15.43 -4.96 -7.91
N ALA A 100 -15.05 -6.09 -7.32
CA ALA A 100 -15.43 -7.41 -7.81
C ALA A 100 -16.94 -7.65 -7.73
N ALA A 101 -17.61 -7.18 -6.67
CA ALA A 101 -19.06 -7.27 -6.53
C ALA A 101 -19.82 -6.45 -7.58
N CYS A 102 -19.20 -5.39 -8.11
CA CYS A 102 -19.70 -4.57 -9.20
C CYS A 102 -19.32 -5.14 -10.60
N GLY A 103 -18.72 -6.32 -10.68
CA GLY A 103 -18.33 -6.96 -11.95
C GLY A 103 -16.91 -6.66 -12.43
N GLY A 104 -16.12 -5.88 -11.67
CA GLY A 104 -14.72 -5.58 -11.99
C GLY A 104 -13.80 -6.79 -11.84
N LYS A 105 -12.62 -6.71 -12.46
CA LYS A 105 -11.59 -7.75 -12.45
C LYS A 105 -10.33 -7.25 -11.73
N VAL A 106 -10.15 -7.68 -10.48
CA VAL A 106 -9.02 -7.27 -9.64
C VAL A 106 -8.00 -8.41 -9.57
N ALA A 107 -6.99 -8.34 -10.44
CA ALA A 107 -5.87 -9.28 -10.49
C ALA A 107 -4.68 -8.66 -9.74
N LYS A 108 -4.63 -8.85 -8.41
CA LYS A 108 -3.68 -8.12 -7.58
C LYS A 108 -2.49 -8.97 -7.15
N MET A 109 -1.28 -8.47 -7.47
CA MET A 109 -0.05 -8.90 -6.84
C MET A 109 0.41 -7.88 -5.80
N SER A 110 0.69 -8.35 -4.60
CA SER A 110 1.05 -7.50 -3.46
C SER A 110 2.36 -7.93 -2.83
N GLY A 111 2.88 -7.07 -1.92
CA GLY A 111 4.07 -7.32 -1.12
C GLY A 111 3.75 -7.52 0.35
N ARG A 112 4.77 -7.95 1.10
CA ARG A 112 4.78 -7.98 2.56
C ARG A 112 5.03 -6.58 3.12
N GLY A 113 4.63 -6.36 4.36
CA GLY A 113 4.96 -5.16 5.11
C GLY A 113 6.45 -5.07 5.44
N LEU A 114 6.94 -3.85 5.54
CA LEU A 114 8.29 -3.53 5.98
C LEU A 114 8.23 -2.41 7.02
N GLY A 115 8.97 -2.60 8.12
CA GLY A 115 9.00 -1.63 9.21
C GLY A 115 7.63 -1.48 9.87
N HIS A 116 7.22 -0.23 10.06
CA HIS A 116 6.00 0.17 10.75
C HIS A 116 4.72 0.10 9.87
N THR A 117 4.86 -0.20 8.58
CA THR A 117 3.71 -0.31 7.66
C THR A 117 3.25 -1.76 7.52
N GLY A 118 1.96 -2.02 7.65
CA GLY A 118 1.39 -3.36 7.48
C GLY A 118 1.32 -3.78 6.01
N GLY A 119 1.69 -5.04 5.70
CA GLY A 119 1.60 -5.59 4.34
C GLY A 119 0.25 -6.25 4.06
N THR A 120 -0.26 -6.08 2.86
CA THR A 120 -1.53 -6.75 2.45
C THR A 120 -1.43 -8.27 2.56
N LEU A 121 -0.27 -8.84 2.25
CA LEU A 121 -0.06 -10.29 2.36
C LEU A 121 -0.04 -10.77 3.81
N ASP A 122 0.60 -10.02 4.71
CA ASP A 122 0.65 -10.35 6.13
C ASP A 122 -0.75 -10.32 6.76
N LYS A 123 -1.61 -9.38 6.31
CA LYS A 123 -3.02 -9.32 6.71
C LYS A 123 -3.79 -10.55 6.21
N LEU A 124 -3.63 -10.93 4.95
CA LEU A 124 -4.28 -12.13 4.40
C LEU A 124 -3.81 -13.41 5.10
N GLU A 125 -2.53 -13.55 5.39
CA GLU A 125 -1.97 -14.69 6.12
C GLU A 125 -2.45 -14.77 7.58
N SER A 126 -2.96 -13.68 8.14
CA SER A 126 -3.60 -13.70 9.47
C SER A 126 -4.95 -14.43 9.46
N ILE A 127 -5.55 -14.63 8.29
CA ILE A 127 -6.79 -15.40 8.14
C ILE A 127 -6.42 -16.89 8.14
N PRO A 128 -6.99 -17.71 9.05
CA PRO A 128 -6.63 -19.12 9.14
C PRO A 128 -6.77 -19.86 7.81
N GLY A 129 -5.69 -20.49 7.36
CA GLY A 129 -5.64 -21.35 6.17
C GLY A 129 -5.43 -20.61 4.83
N VAL A 130 -5.47 -19.29 4.79
CA VAL A 130 -5.23 -18.55 3.53
C VAL A 130 -3.82 -18.78 3.03
N SER A 131 -3.71 -19.17 1.75
CA SER A 131 -2.44 -19.18 1.00
C SER A 131 -2.38 -17.99 0.04
N ILE A 132 -1.30 -17.23 0.16
CA ILE A 132 -0.98 -16.13 -0.77
C ILE A 132 -0.16 -16.60 -1.97
N GLU A 133 0.29 -17.84 -1.96
CA GLU A 133 1.01 -18.49 -3.05
C GLU A 133 0.03 -19.35 -3.85
N GLN A 134 -0.29 -18.91 -5.05
CA GLN A 134 -1.18 -19.62 -5.94
C GLN A 134 -0.52 -19.80 -7.31
N PRO A 135 -0.71 -20.96 -7.99
CA PRO A 135 -0.34 -21.11 -9.39
C PRO A 135 -1.04 -20.07 -10.24
N MET A 136 -0.38 -19.58 -11.30
CA MET A 136 -0.92 -18.52 -12.17
C MET A 136 -2.28 -18.89 -12.78
N GLU A 137 -2.45 -20.15 -13.18
CA GLU A 137 -3.73 -20.65 -13.72
C GLU A 137 -4.87 -20.55 -12.69
N VAL A 138 -4.57 -20.86 -11.43
CA VAL A 138 -5.54 -20.74 -10.32
C VAL A 138 -5.87 -19.27 -10.09
N PHE A 139 -4.86 -18.41 -10.04
CA PHE A 139 -5.02 -16.96 -9.89
C PHE A 139 -5.94 -16.38 -10.97
N GLN A 140 -5.68 -16.67 -12.25
CA GLN A 140 -6.51 -16.20 -13.36
C GLN A 140 -7.93 -16.75 -13.29
N LYS A 141 -8.08 -18.04 -12.95
CA LYS A 141 -9.39 -18.67 -12.78
C LYS A 141 -10.21 -17.98 -11.67
N LEU A 142 -9.58 -17.65 -10.54
CA LEU A 142 -10.26 -16.94 -9.44
C LEU A 142 -10.73 -15.56 -9.87
N VAL A 143 -9.89 -14.79 -10.57
CA VAL A 143 -10.29 -13.47 -11.07
C VAL A 143 -11.44 -13.59 -12.07
N ASN A 144 -11.43 -14.59 -12.96
CA ASN A 144 -12.55 -14.81 -13.89
C ASN A 144 -13.86 -15.15 -13.17
N THR A 145 -13.80 -16.02 -12.14
CA THR A 145 -15.01 -16.59 -11.51
C THR A 145 -15.53 -15.76 -10.34
N ILE A 146 -14.64 -15.11 -9.57
CA ILE A 146 -15.00 -14.34 -8.37
C ILE A 146 -14.91 -12.84 -8.62
N GLY A 147 -14.07 -12.41 -9.57
CA GLY A 147 -13.75 -11.01 -9.84
C GLY A 147 -12.50 -10.54 -9.14
N LEU A 148 -11.93 -11.29 -8.17
CA LEU A 148 -10.71 -10.88 -7.49
C LEU A 148 -9.87 -12.07 -7.04
N SER A 149 -8.56 -11.84 -6.98
CA SER A 149 -7.60 -12.65 -6.23
C SER A 149 -6.40 -11.77 -5.83
N VAL A 150 -5.83 -12.01 -4.64
CA VAL A 150 -4.66 -11.29 -4.13
C VAL A 150 -3.60 -12.31 -3.77
N ILE A 151 -2.45 -12.22 -4.46
CA ILE A 151 -1.32 -13.16 -4.29
C ILE A 151 0.00 -12.44 -4.06
N GLY A 152 1.00 -13.17 -3.63
CA GLY A 152 2.39 -12.72 -3.57
C GLY A 152 2.99 -12.51 -4.97
N GLN A 153 4.02 -11.67 -5.05
CA GLN A 153 4.77 -11.48 -6.28
C GLN A 153 5.64 -12.71 -6.57
N THR A 154 5.74 -13.07 -7.85
CA THR A 154 6.67 -14.15 -8.28
C THR A 154 8.12 -13.72 -8.06
N GLY A 155 9.00 -14.71 -7.80
CA GLY A 155 10.39 -14.42 -7.43
C GLY A 155 11.22 -13.70 -8.50
N ASN A 156 10.80 -13.77 -9.78
CA ASN A 156 11.48 -13.17 -10.93
C ASN A 156 10.76 -11.92 -11.48
N LEU A 157 9.79 -11.39 -10.74
CA LEU A 157 9.14 -10.15 -11.12
C LEU A 157 10.09 -8.96 -10.89
N VAL A 158 10.47 -8.24 -11.96
CA VAL A 158 11.33 -7.06 -11.95
C VAL A 158 12.61 -7.23 -11.11
N PRO A 159 13.50 -8.20 -11.43
CA PRO A 159 14.71 -8.46 -10.65
C PRO A 159 15.67 -7.26 -10.59
N ALA A 160 15.68 -6.42 -11.63
CA ALA A 160 16.46 -5.18 -11.64
C ALA A 160 16.05 -4.25 -10.50
N ASP A 161 14.75 -4.03 -10.27
CA ASP A 161 14.29 -3.18 -9.17
C ASP A 161 14.66 -3.76 -7.81
N LYS A 162 14.51 -5.07 -7.62
CA LYS A 162 14.92 -5.73 -6.37
C LYS A 162 16.39 -5.49 -6.05
N LYS A 163 17.26 -5.60 -7.06
CA LYS A 163 18.71 -5.42 -6.92
C LYS A 163 19.06 -3.94 -6.71
N LEU A 164 18.47 -3.03 -7.49
CA LEU A 164 18.66 -1.59 -7.36
C LEU A 164 18.15 -1.07 -6.02
N TYR A 165 16.98 -1.50 -5.56
CA TYR A 165 16.43 -1.06 -4.28
C TYR A 165 17.32 -1.48 -3.11
N ALA A 166 17.83 -2.72 -3.13
CA ALA A 166 18.76 -3.19 -2.10
C ALA A 166 20.07 -2.37 -2.07
N LEU A 167 20.56 -1.91 -3.23
CA LEU A 167 21.73 -1.03 -3.30
C LEU A 167 21.38 0.38 -2.78
N ARG A 168 20.24 0.93 -3.19
CA ARG A 168 19.78 2.26 -2.78
C ARG A 168 19.61 2.38 -1.27
N ASP A 169 19.13 1.32 -0.63
CA ASP A 169 18.89 1.26 0.81
C ASP A 169 20.17 1.49 1.63
N VAL A 170 21.32 1.09 1.10
CA VAL A 170 22.64 1.21 1.77
C VAL A 170 23.52 2.32 1.20
N THR A 171 23.06 3.06 0.20
CA THR A 171 23.84 4.13 -0.47
C THR A 171 23.18 5.52 -0.40
N ALA A 172 22.14 5.68 0.46
CA ALA A 172 21.41 6.93 0.65
C ALA A 172 20.86 7.53 -0.66
N THR A 173 20.27 6.66 -1.52
CA THR A 173 19.67 7.08 -2.80
C THR A 173 18.21 6.61 -2.93
N VAL A 174 17.54 6.27 -1.81
CA VAL A 174 16.14 5.84 -1.82
C VAL A 174 15.21 7.01 -2.11
N ASP A 175 15.47 8.18 -1.53
CA ASP A 175 14.61 9.36 -1.50
C ASP A 175 14.70 10.24 -2.76
N ASN A 176 14.76 9.63 -3.93
CA ASN A 176 14.70 10.32 -5.23
C ASN A 176 13.39 10.03 -5.94
N MET A 177 12.67 11.08 -6.35
CA MET A 177 11.34 11.03 -6.93
C MET A 177 11.22 10.06 -8.12
N SER A 178 12.14 10.18 -9.10
CA SER A 178 12.13 9.34 -10.30
C SER A 178 12.40 7.86 -9.97
N LEU A 179 13.35 7.61 -9.05
CA LEU A 179 13.68 6.24 -8.63
C LEU A 179 12.57 5.60 -7.80
N ILE A 180 11.82 6.37 -7.01
CA ILE A 180 10.66 5.89 -6.27
C ILE A 180 9.53 5.55 -7.24
N ALA A 181 9.18 6.48 -8.14
CA ALA A 181 8.13 6.30 -9.12
C ALA A 181 8.42 5.08 -10.03
N GLY A 182 9.65 4.96 -10.54
CA GLY A 182 10.07 3.84 -11.37
C GLY A 182 10.01 2.50 -10.63
N SER A 183 10.45 2.45 -9.37
CA SER A 183 10.38 1.23 -8.54
C SER A 183 8.93 0.76 -8.31
N ILE A 184 8.00 1.66 -8.03
CA ILE A 184 6.59 1.34 -7.85
C ILE A 184 5.98 0.88 -9.17
N MET A 185 6.10 1.70 -10.21
CA MET A 185 5.43 1.48 -11.48
C MET A 185 5.96 0.28 -12.24
N SER A 186 7.25 -0.05 -12.15
CA SER A 186 7.80 -1.24 -12.78
C SER A 186 7.10 -2.52 -12.31
N LYS A 187 6.84 -2.67 -11.01
CA LYS A 187 6.10 -3.81 -10.44
C LYS A 187 4.64 -3.83 -10.88
N LYS A 188 4.00 -2.66 -10.98
CA LYS A 188 2.59 -2.56 -11.41
C LYS A 188 2.40 -2.87 -12.89
N ILE A 189 3.31 -2.41 -13.72
CA ILE A 189 3.30 -2.72 -15.16
C ILE A 189 3.61 -4.20 -15.39
N ALA A 190 4.64 -4.73 -14.72
CA ALA A 190 5.01 -6.14 -14.82
C ALA A 190 3.91 -7.11 -14.34
N SER A 191 3.07 -6.70 -13.38
CA SER A 191 1.93 -7.50 -12.90
C SER A 191 0.77 -7.59 -13.91
N GLY A 192 0.82 -6.89 -15.05
CA GLY A 192 -0.04 -7.12 -16.19
C GLY A 192 -1.39 -6.40 -16.19
N ALA A 193 -1.69 -5.56 -15.18
CA ALA A 193 -2.95 -4.81 -15.13
C ALA A 193 -3.10 -3.83 -16.31
N ASP A 194 -4.32 -3.69 -16.84
CA ASP A 194 -4.64 -2.75 -17.93
C ASP A 194 -4.83 -1.33 -17.39
N ALA A 195 -5.33 -1.23 -16.16
CA ALA A 195 -5.57 0.04 -15.49
C ALA A 195 -5.06 0.01 -14.04
N ILE A 196 -4.54 1.16 -13.57
CA ILE A 196 -3.89 1.29 -12.26
C ILE A 196 -4.48 2.50 -11.53
N VAL A 197 -4.99 2.28 -10.33
CA VAL A 197 -5.38 3.34 -9.40
C VAL A 197 -4.33 3.41 -8.29
N LEU A 198 -3.70 4.57 -8.15
CA LEU A 198 -2.66 4.81 -7.17
C LEU A 198 -3.24 5.57 -5.97
N ASP A 199 -2.93 5.10 -4.77
CA ASP A 199 -3.24 5.74 -3.51
C ASP A 199 -1.93 6.29 -2.94
N VAL A 200 -1.67 7.56 -3.19
CA VAL A 200 -0.42 8.25 -2.82
C VAL A 200 -0.61 8.91 -1.47
N LYS A 201 -0.05 8.30 -0.44
CA LYS A 201 -0.18 8.77 0.93
C LYS A 201 0.65 10.01 1.20
N THR A 202 0.09 10.96 1.99
CA THR A 202 0.77 12.17 2.47
C THR A 202 0.60 12.35 3.98
N GLY A 203 1.63 12.81 4.68
CA GLY A 203 1.57 13.11 6.11
C GLY A 203 2.54 12.32 6.98
N SER A 204 2.36 12.37 8.29
CA SER A 204 3.31 11.85 9.28
C SER A 204 3.56 10.33 9.15
N GLY A 205 2.57 9.55 8.74
CA GLY A 205 2.67 8.09 8.53
C GLY A 205 3.01 7.68 7.10
N ALA A 206 3.21 8.61 6.19
CA ALA A 206 3.53 8.35 4.79
C ALA A 206 5.01 8.51 4.50
N PHE A 207 5.46 8.00 3.35
CA PHE A 207 6.80 8.25 2.83
C PHE A 207 6.97 9.74 2.46
N MET A 208 6.01 10.31 1.70
CA MET A 208 5.94 11.75 1.40
C MET A 208 5.27 12.49 2.54
N LYS A 209 5.94 13.53 3.06
CA LYS A 209 5.48 14.26 4.24
C LYS A 209 4.55 15.41 3.91
N THR A 210 4.63 15.95 2.69
CA THR A 210 3.82 17.08 2.23
C THR A 210 2.87 16.68 1.11
N ALA A 211 1.75 17.38 0.98
CA ALA A 211 0.79 17.14 -0.11
C ALA A 211 1.39 17.48 -1.48
N GLU A 212 2.29 18.47 -1.52
CA GLU A 212 3.01 18.91 -2.72
C GLU A 212 3.91 17.80 -3.25
N ASP A 213 4.80 17.23 -2.41
CA ASP A 213 5.69 16.13 -2.80
C ASP A 213 4.90 14.89 -3.22
N SER A 214 3.79 14.61 -2.51
CA SER A 214 2.89 13.50 -2.86
C SER A 214 2.23 13.72 -4.22
N ALA A 215 1.83 14.95 -4.53
CA ALA A 215 1.24 15.31 -5.82
C ALA A 215 2.27 15.22 -6.96
N GLU A 216 3.53 15.58 -6.72
CA GLU A 216 4.62 15.39 -7.69
C GLU A 216 4.88 13.90 -7.96
N LEU A 217 4.93 13.07 -6.92
CA LEU A 217 5.06 11.62 -7.06
C LEU A 217 3.85 11.04 -7.83
N ALA A 218 2.65 11.48 -7.52
CA ALA A 218 1.43 11.07 -8.21
C ALA A 218 1.50 11.39 -9.71
N LYS A 219 1.91 12.61 -10.07
CA LYS A 219 2.09 13.03 -11.47
C LYS A 219 3.11 12.19 -12.19
N ALA A 220 4.29 11.97 -11.58
CA ALA A 220 5.34 11.14 -12.17
C ALA A 220 4.86 9.72 -12.44
N MET A 221 4.16 9.09 -11.49
CA MET A 221 3.63 7.72 -11.67
C MET A 221 2.51 7.64 -12.70
N VAL A 222 1.59 8.62 -12.75
CA VAL A 222 0.54 8.69 -13.77
C VAL A 222 1.14 8.83 -15.16
N GLU A 223 2.16 9.68 -15.32
CA GLU A 223 2.85 9.88 -16.60
C GLU A 223 3.57 8.61 -17.06
N ILE A 224 4.29 7.91 -16.17
CA ILE A 224 4.88 6.60 -16.47
C ILE A 224 3.80 5.62 -16.94
N GLY A 225 2.66 5.56 -16.25
CA GLY A 225 1.56 4.67 -16.63
C GLY A 225 1.03 4.97 -18.02
N LYS A 226 0.77 6.25 -18.33
CA LYS A 226 0.32 6.70 -19.66
C LYS A 226 1.31 6.36 -20.76
N LEU A 227 2.59 6.67 -20.57
CA LEU A 227 3.65 6.36 -21.53
C LEU A 227 3.86 4.85 -21.71
N ALA A 228 3.58 4.05 -20.69
CA ALA A 228 3.56 2.60 -20.75
C ALA A 228 2.26 2.00 -21.31
N GLY A 229 1.31 2.84 -21.76
CA GLY A 229 0.03 2.39 -22.33
C GLY A 229 -0.95 1.83 -21.30
N ARG A 230 -0.85 2.26 -20.03
CA ARG A 230 -1.76 1.86 -18.94
C ARG A 230 -2.63 3.04 -18.52
N ALA A 231 -3.93 2.84 -18.46
CA ALA A 231 -4.83 3.84 -17.88
C ALA A 231 -4.48 4.00 -16.38
N THR A 232 -4.04 5.19 -15.98
CA THR A 232 -3.52 5.41 -14.63
C THR A 232 -4.09 6.68 -14.03
N VAL A 233 -4.58 6.58 -12.79
CA VAL A 233 -5.07 7.69 -11.98
C VAL A 233 -4.47 7.58 -10.59
N ALA A 234 -4.16 8.70 -9.95
CA ALA A 234 -3.65 8.76 -8.60
C ALA A 234 -4.50 9.68 -7.70
N LEU A 235 -4.76 9.22 -6.48
CA LEU A 235 -5.37 10.00 -5.41
C LEU A 235 -4.29 10.29 -4.35
N VAL A 236 -4.11 11.56 -4.01
CA VAL A 236 -3.29 11.97 -2.86
C VAL A 236 -4.17 11.96 -1.62
N THR A 237 -3.89 11.06 -0.67
CA THR A 237 -4.76 10.80 0.48
C THR A 237 -4.03 11.01 1.80
N ASP A 238 -4.76 11.42 2.84
CA ASP A 238 -4.22 11.72 4.16
C ASP A 238 -3.67 10.48 4.90
N MET A 239 -2.54 10.67 5.57
CA MET A 239 -1.90 9.70 6.46
C MET A 239 -1.32 10.38 7.72
N ASN A 240 -1.92 11.49 8.15
CA ASN A 240 -1.56 12.17 9.41
C ASN A 240 -2.16 11.50 10.65
N GLN A 241 -2.95 10.47 10.45
CA GLN A 241 -3.45 9.53 11.46
C GLN A 241 -3.58 8.14 10.82
N PRO A 242 -3.70 7.05 11.58
CA PRO A 242 -4.00 5.74 11.02
C PRO A 242 -5.26 5.81 10.14
N LEU A 243 -5.23 5.24 8.94
CA LEU A 243 -6.39 5.34 8.02
C LEU A 243 -7.62 4.64 8.60
N GLY A 244 -7.45 3.41 9.05
CA GLY A 244 -8.42 2.68 9.86
C GLY A 244 -8.24 2.95 11.36
N ASN A 245 -9.06 2.30 12.17
CA ASN A 245 -8.93 2.29 13.62
C ASN A 245 -8.01 1.18 14.11
N ALA A 246 -7.93 0.08 13.37
CA ALA A 246 -7.09 -1.06 13.69
C ALA A 246 -5.69 -0.92 13.10
N VAL A 247 -4.65 -1.19 13.89
CA VAL A 247 -3.25 -1.26 13.49
C VAL A 247 -2.70 -2.61 13.95
N GLY A 248 -2.55 -3.54 13.02
CA GLY A 248 -2.16 -4.93 13.29
C GLY A 248 -2.90 -5.90 12.37
N ASN A 249 -2.28 -7.03 12.00
CA ASN A 249 -2.70 -7.82 10.84
C ASN A 249 -4.14 -8.35 10.95
N ALA A 250 -4.47 -9.17 11.95
CA ALA A 250 -5.81 -9.71 12.14
C ALA A 250 -6.83 -8.63 12.52
N LEU A 251 -6.41 -7.62 13.26
CA LEU A 251 -7.27 -6.49 13.64
C LEU A 251 -7.70 -5.69 12.42
N GLU A 252 -6.80 -5.46 11.48
CA GLU A 252 -7.11 -4.77 10.23
C GLU A 252 -8.02 -5.60 9.31
N VAL A 253 -7.88 -6.94 9.30
CA VAL A 253 -8.83 -7.82 8.62
C VAL A 253 -10.20 -7.74 9.28
N GLN A 254 -10.25 -7.74 10.62
CA GLN A 254 -11.50 -7.55 11.36
C GLN A 254 -12.19 -6.25 10.94
N GLU A 255 -11.48 -5.11 10.95
CA GLU A 255 -12.05 -3.82 10.56
C GLU A 255 -12.54 -3.82 9.11
N ALA A 256 -11.80 -4.43 8.17
CA ALA A 256 -12.25 -4.56 6.79
C ALA A 256 -13.56 -5.36 6.67
N VAL A 257 -13.70 -6.47 7.41
CA VAL A 257 -14.92 -7.25 7.46
C VAL A 257 -16.07 -6.45 8.07
N GLU A 258 -15.83 -5.73 9.16
CA GLU A 258 -16.83 -4.88 9.83
C GLU A 258 -17.30 -3.73 8.92
N ILE A 259 -16.40 -3.10 8.14
CA ILE A 259 -16.77 -2.12 7.12
C ILE A 259 -17.69 -2.77 6.07
N LEU A 260 -17.33 -3.94 5.55
CA LEU A 260 -18.13 -4.63 4.54
C LEU A 260 -19.48 -5.15 5.11
N LYS A 261 -19.61 -5.29 6.44
CA LYS A 261 -20.87 -5.50 7.16
C LYS A 261 -21.65 -4.21 7.44
N ARG A 262 -21.10 -3.05 7.14
CA ARG A 262 -21.66 -1.71 7.45
C ARG A 262 -21.67 -1.38 8.95
N GLU A 263 -20.80 -2.01 9.72
CA GLU A 263 -20.68 -1.79 11.16
C GLU A 263 -19.74 -0.65 11.52
N HIS A 264 -18.83 -0.30 10.60
CA HIS A 264 -17.83 0.76 10.78
C HIS A 264 -17.85 1.80 9.64
N PRO A 265 -18.32 3.05 9.87
CA PRO A 265 -18.02 4.19 9.03
C PRO A 265 -16.61 4.72 9.31
N GLY A 266 -16.04 5.52 8.43
CA GLY A 266 -14.79 6.25 8.69
C GLY A 266 -13.89 6.36 7.46
N ASP A 267 -12.72 6.95 7.68
CA ASP A 267 -11.78 7.34 6.62
C ASP A 267 -11.35 6.15 5.73
N LEU A 268 -11.14 4.97 6.33
CA LEU A 268 -10.79 3.77 5.58
C LEU A 268 -11.89 3.36 4.58
N LYS A 269 -13.16 3.45 4.97
CA LYS A 269 -14.29 3.22 4.07
C LYS A 269 -14.31 4.27 2.96
N ASP A 270 -14.21 5.55 3.31
CA ASP A 270 -14.37 6.65 2.37
C ASP A 270 -13.24 6.67 1.32
N VAL A 271 -11.99 6.46 1.73
CA VAL A 271 -10.86 6.30 0.79
C VAL A 271 -11.04 5.05 -0.07
N SER A 272 -11.47 3.92 0.51
CA SER A 272 -11.71 2.70 -0.27
C SER A 272 -12.79 2.88 -1.33
N PHE A 273 -13.85 3.62 -1.02
CA PHE A 273 -14.91 3.98 -1.97
C PHE A 273 -14.38 4.86 -3.10
N ALA A 274 -13.63 5.92 -2.78
CA ALA A 274 -13.05 6.80 -3.79
C ALA A 274 -12.11 6.05 -4.74
N LEU A 275 -11.23 5.19 -4.22
CA LEU A 275 -10.36 4.34 -5.01
C LEU A 275 -11.15 3.36 -5.88
N SER A 276 -12.19 2.74 -5.32
CA SER A 276 -13.06 1.79 -6.03
C SER A 276 -13.85 2.46 -7.14
N ALA A 277 -14.32 3.69 -6.93
CA ALA A 277 -15.04 4.45 -7.96
C ALA A 277 -14.14 4.70 -9.18
N TRP A 278 -12.88 5.07 -8.98
CA TRP A 278 -11.91 5.18 -10.06
C TRP A 278 -11.60 3.84 -10.73
N MET A 279 -11.50 2.75 -9.95
CA MET A 279 -11.30 1.41 -10.51
C MET A 279 -12.47 1.01 -11.42
N LEU A 280 -13.71 1.28 -11.04
CA LEU A 280 -14.90 1.00 -11.88
C LEU A 280 -14.94 1.86 -13.13
N ARG A 281 -14.59 3.14 -13.03
CA ARG A 281 -14.54 4.04 -14.19
C ARG A 281 -13.45 3.62 -15.17
N LEU A 282 -12.25 3.30 -14.71
CA LEU A 282 -11.16 2.80 -15.56
C LEU A 282 -11.46 1.42 -16.15
N ALA A 283 -12.28 0.61 -15.49
CA ALA A 283 -12.77 -0.67 -16.01
C ALA A 283 -13.89 -0.51 -17.06
N GLY A 284 -14.39 0.71 -17.29
CA GLY A 284 -15.52 0.97 -18.18
C GLY A 284 -16.86 0.44 -17.67
N LEU A 285 -16.99 0.26 -16.35
CA LEU A 285 -18.21 -0.23 -15.69
C LEU A 285 -19.11 0.90 -15.18
N ALA A 286 -18.56 2.09 -15.02
CA ALA A 286 -19.29 3.31 -14.62
C ALA A 286 -18.87 4.50 -15.49
N ASP A 287 -19.83 5.27 -15.95
CA ASP A 287 -19.58 6.43 -16.82
C ASP A 287 -19.21 7.68 -16.00
N SER A 288 -19.67 7.75 -14.76
CA SER A 288 -19.42 8.88 -13.86
C SER A 288 -19.03 8.42 -12.45
N GLU A 289 -18.52 9.34 -11.65
CA GLU A 289 -18.26 9.10 -10.23
C GLU A 289 -19.56 8.77 -9.48
N ALA A 290 -20.67 9.46 -9.81
CA ALA A 290 -21.97 9.21 -9.18
C ALA A 290 -22.45 7.79 -9.46
N ASP A 291 -22.39 7.32 -10.71
CA ASP A 291 -22.76 5.96 -11.08
C ASP A 291 -21.91 4.94 -10.35
N ALA A 292 -20.59 5.17 -10.27
CA ALA A 292 -19.67 4.30 -9.54
C ALA A 292 -20.02 4.23 -8.04
N MET A 293 -20.30 5.37 -7.41
CA MET A 293 -20.67 5.45 -5.99
C MET A 293 -22.00 4.75 -5.70
N ASP A 294 -22.97 4.84 -6.59
CA ASP A 294 -24.26 4.13 -6.48
C ASP A 294 -24.06 2.62 -6.58
N MET A 295 -23.23 2.13 -7.54
CA MET A 295 -22.90 0.72 -7.67
C MET A 295 -22.18 0.18 -6.41
N LEU A 296 -21.22 0.92 -5.89
CA LEU A 296 -20.47 0.54 -4.68
C LEU A 296 -21.39 0.50 -3.45
N THR A 297 -22.29 1.47 -3.34
CA THR A 297 -23.26 1.51 -2.24
C THR A 297 -24.19 0.30 -2.30
N GLN A 298 -24.72 -0.04 -3.47
CA GLN A 298 -25.55 -1.24 -3.66
C GLN A 298 -24.78 -2.53 -3.36
N ALA A 299 -23.50 -2.64 -3.79
CA ALA A 299 -22.65 -3.78 -3.52
C ALA A 299 -22.38 -3.96 -2.02
N LEU A 300 -22.23 -2.86 -1.28
CA LEU A 300 -22.08 -2.86 0.18
C LEU A 300 -23.40 -3.25 0.86
N GLU A 301 -24.51 -2.59 0.50
CA GLU A 301 -25.83 -2.75 1.14
C GLU A 301 -26.42 -4.16 0.94
N SER A 302 -26.22 -4.75 -0.24
CA SER A 302 -26.65 -6.11 -0.54
C SER A 302 -25.77 -7.19 0.12
N GLY A 303 -24.62 -6.83 0.70
CA GLY A 303 -23.63 -7.77 1.22
C GLY A 303 -22.85 -8.51 0.12
N ALA A 304 -22.96 -8.10 -1.14
CA ALA A 304 -22.27 -8.73 -2.26
C ALA A 304 -20.74 -8.60 -2.14
N ALA A 305 -20.26 -7.46 -1.63
CA ALA A 305 -18.84 -7.23 -1.41
C ALA A 305 -18.26 -8.15 -0.33
N LEU A 306 -18.95 -8.31 0.82
CA LEU A 306 -18.53 -9.26 1.86
C LEU A 306 -18.53 -10.70 1.36
N LYS A 307 -19.53 -11.06 0.54
CA LYS A 307 -19.61 -12.37 -0.10
C LYS A 307 -18.46 -12.61 -1.08
N ALA A 308 -18.02 -11.57 -1.83
CA ALA A 308 -16.86 -11.65 -2.72
C ALA A 308 -15.57 -11.88 -1.93
N LEU A 309 -15.35 -11.15 -0.82
CA LEU A 309 -14.23 -11.38 0.10
C LEU A 309 -14.22 -12.82 0.62
N GLY A 310 -15.36 -13.31 1.15
CA GLY A 310 -15.48 -14.67 1.67
C GLY A 310 -15.19 -15.75 0.62
N LYS A 311 -15.65 -15.55 -0.62
CA LYS A 311 -15.34 -16.47 -1.73
C LYS A 311 -13.83 -16.49 -2.06
N MET A 312 -13.17 -15.34 -2.06
CA MET A 312 -11.73 -15.26 -2.29
C MET A 312 -10.97 -15.98 -1.17
N ILE A 313 -11.32 -15.73 0.09
CA ILE A 313 -10.72 -16.39 1.25
C ILE A 313 -10.85 -17.92 1.12
N GLU A 314 -12.05 -18.43 0.86
CA GLU A 314 -12.33 -19.87 0.70
C GLU A 314 -11.54 -20.46 -0.47
N ALA A 315 -11.53 -19.78 -1.62
CA ALA A 315 -10.85 -20.24 -2.82
C ALA A 315 -9.31 -20.23 -2.69
N GLN A 316 -8.77 -19.40 -1.80
CA GLN A 316 -7.35 -19.37 -1.44
C GLN A 316 -7.03 -20.25 -0.21
N GLY A 317 -7.94 -21.15 0.17
CA GLY A 317 -7.74 -22.17 1.22
C GLY A 317 -8.09 -21.72 2.64
N GLY A 318 -8.58 -20.49 2.83
CA GLY A 318 -8.87 -19.93 4.13
C GLY A 318 -10.27 -20.23 4.67
N ASP A 319 -10.43 -19.99 5.95
CA ASP A 319 -11.73 -20.10 6.63
C ASP A 319 -12.60 -18.86 6.33
N ARG A 320 -13.51 -18.99 5.35
CA ARG A 320 -14.46 -17.92 5.02
C ARG A 320 -15.37 -17.50 6.17
N SER A 321 -15.53 -18.35 7.18
CA SER A 321 -16.43 -18.07 8.31
C SER A 321 -15.94 -16.91 9.19
N VAL A 322 -14.70 -16.43 9.01
CA VAL A 322 -14.22 -15.16 9.59
C VAL A 322 -15.04 -13.96 9.11
N CYS A 323 -15.66 -14.06 7.91
CA CYS A 323 -16.58 -13.04 7.41
C CYS A 323 -17.91 -13.01 8.20
N ASP A 324 -18.31 -14.12 8.81
CA ASP A 324 -19.52 -14.20 9.63
C ASP A 324 -19.20 -13.83 11.09
N ASP A 325 -18.09 -14.36 11.61
CA ASP A 325 -17.61 -14.17 12.99
C ASP A 325 -16.12 -13.84 13.02
N VAL A 326 -15.81 -12.58 13.21
CA VAL A 326 -14.42 -12.06 13.28
C VAL A 326 -13.62 -12.59 14.48
N LYS A 327 -14.28 -13.17 15.49
CA LYS A 327 -13.60 -13.81 16.63
C LYS A 327 -12.83 -15.06 16.24
N LYS A 328 -13.04 -15.59 15.05
CA LYS A 328 -12.27 -16.70 14.47
C LYS A 328 -10.88 -16.27 13.95
N LEU A 329 -10.66 -14.97 13.78
CA LEU A 329 -9.33 -14.43 13.56
C LEU A 329 -8.47 -14.61 14.83
N PRO A 330 -7.13 -14.65 14.72
CA PRO A 330 -6.24 -14.70 15.86
C PRO A 330 -6.54 -13.58 16.87
N GLN A 331 -6.64 -13.95 18.14
CA GLN A 331 -6.97 -13.05 19.26
C GLN A 331 -5.78 -12.94 20.21
N ALA A 332 -5.47 -11.73 20.68
CA ALA A 332 -4.46 -11.53 21.70
C ALA A 332 -4.96 -11.95 23.09
N GLY A 333 -4.05 -12.44 23.91
CA GLY A 333 -4.36 -12.93 25.27
C GLY A 333 -4.69 -11.81 26.26
N ARG A 334 -4.23 -10.57 26.00
CA ARG A 334 -4.44 -9.42 26.89
C ARG A 334 -4.84 -8.17 26.12
N LEU A 335 -5.77 -7.41 26.71
CA LEU A 335 -6.20 -6.11 26.24
C LEU A 335 -5.80 -5.05 27.29
N ILE A 336 -5.08 -4.03 26.83
CA ILE A 336 -4.59 -2.95 27.70
C ILE A 336 -5.14 -1.61 27.21
N SER A 337 -5.99 -0.99 28.03
CA SER A 337 -6.54 0.33 27.76
C SER A 337 -5.47 1.41 27.95
N VAL A 338 -5.24 2.22 26.92
CA VAL A 338 -4.34 3.38 27.00
C VAL A 338 -5.18 4.64 27.13
N LYS A 339 -5.07 5.28 28.29
CA LYS A 339 -5.88 6.46 28.66
C LYS A 339 -5.05 7.73 28.61
N THR A 340 -5.71 8.85 28.27
CA THR A 340 -5.10 10.17 28.35
C THR A 340 -5.07 10.70 29.79
N GLU A 341 -3.99 11.41 30.11
CA GLU A 341 -3.80 12.16 31.35
C GLU A 341 -4.18 13.65 31.17
N ASN A 342 -4.46 14.06 29.93
CA ASN A 342 -4.75 15.44 29.56
C ASN A 342 -6.19 15.57 29.01
N SER A 343 -6.76 16.76 29.16
CA SER A 343 -8.01 17.17 28.51
C SER A 343 -7.73 18.17 27.41
N GLY A 344 -8.48 18.13 26.33
CA GLY A 344 -8.31 19.05 25.20
C GLY A 344 -8.79 18.44 23.90
N TRP A 345 -8.16 18.83 22.80
CA TRP A 345 -8.38 18.31 21.47
C TRP A 345 -7.13 17.56 21.01
N ILE A 346 -7.31 16.41 20.39
CA ILE A 346 -6.20 15.72 19.73
C ILE A 346 -5.79 16.58 18.53
N SER A 347 -4.66 17.27 18.67
CA SER A 347 -4.17 18.27 17.71
C SER A 347 -3.23 17.68 16.66
N GLU A 348 -2.50 16.61 17.01
CA GLU A 348 -1.53 15.95 16.13
C GLU A 348 -1.40 14.47 16.49
N MET A 349 -1.15 13.64 15.49
CA MET A 349 -0.74 12.25 15.64
C MET A 349 0.55 12.01 14.82
N ASP A 350 1.63 11.58 15.48
CA ASP A 350 2.77 11.00 14.79
C ASP A 350 2.43 9.57 14.40
N ASN A 351 1.91 9.44 13.18
CA ASN A 351 1.41 8.17 12.71
C ASN A 351 2.51 7.13 12.46
N THR A 352 3.75 7.56 12.21
CA THR A 352 4.93 6.68 12.16
C THR A 352 5.17 6.04 13.53
N GLU A 353 5.14 6.81 14.62
CA GLU A 353 5.33 6.31 15.98
C GLU A 353 4.18 5.39 16.44
N ILE A 354 2.95 5.66 15.98
CA ILE A 354 1.80 4.76 16.21
C ILE A 354 2.05 3.40 15.52
N GLY A 355 2.51 3.40 14.27
CA GLY A 355 2.88 2.18 13.55
C GLY A 355 4.04 1.43 14.20
N ILE A 356 5.07 2.16 14.67
CA ILE A 356 6.21 1.57 15.41
C ILE A 356 5.72 0.94 16.72
N SER A 357 4.78 1.57 17.42
CA SER A 357 4.19 1.01 18.65
C SER A 357 3.55 -0.35 18.39
N ALA A 358 2.78 -0.49 17.31
CA ALA A 358 2.21 -1.77 16.93
C ALA A 358 3.30 -2.80 16.51
N MET A 359 4.33 -2.37 15.79
CA MET A 359 5.46 -3.22 15.41
C MET A 359 6.21 -3.77 16.62
N LEU A 360 6.42 -2.96 17.66
CA LEU A 360 7.08 -3.37 18.91
C LEU A 360 6.28 -4.43 19.68
N LEU A 361 4.95 -4.45 19.54
CA LEU A 361 4.09 -5.51 20.09
C LEU A 361 4.19 -6.83 19.30
N GLY A 362 4.83 -6.83 18.11
CA GLY A 362 4.97 -7.99 17.25
C GLY A 362 4.10 -7.95 15.99
N ALA A 363 3.35 -6.87 15.73
CA ALA A 363 2.50 -6.75 14.53
C ALA A 363 3.28 -6.49 13.23
N GLY A 364 4.57 -6.15 13.30
CA GLY A 364 5.43 -5.87 12.16
C GLY A 364 6.83 -6.47 12.33
N ARG A 365 7.69 -6.33 11.30
CA ARG A 365 9.06 -6.83 11.29
C ARG A 365 10.05 -5.68 11.46
N GLN A 366 10.91 -5.76 12.48
CA GLN A 366 12.10 -4.91 12.61
C GLN A 366 13.23 -5.43 11.71
N THR A 367 13.32 -6.74 11.59
CA THR A 367 14.30 -7.45 10.72
C THR A 367 13.58 -8.47 9.83
N LYS A 368 14.24 -8.90 8.75
CA LYS A 368 13.68 -9.93 7.86
C LYS A 368 13.48 -11.30 8.54
N ALA A 369 14.16 -11.54 9.66
CA ALA A 369 14.07 -12.78 10.42
C ALA A 369 12.89 -12.82 11.41
N ASP A 370 12.27 -11.67 11.69
CA ASP A 370 11.20 -11.58 12.67
C ASP A 370 9.94 -12.30 12.20
N VAL A 371 9.31 -12.99 13.12
CA VAL A 371 8.02 -13.65 12.92
C VAL A 371 6.93 -12.71 13.44
N ILE A 372 5.96 -12.40 12.58
CA ILE A 372 4.80 -11.58 12.96
C ILE A 372 3.86 -12.39 13.83
N ASP A 373 3.40 -11.81 14.95
CA ASP A 373 2.23 -12.27 15.67
C ASP A 373 0.97 -11.61 15.06
N PRO A 374 0.11 -12.36 14.37
CA PRO A 374 -1.04 -11.78 13.68
C PRO A 374 -2.11 -11.25 14.65
N ALA A 375 -2.12 -11.66 15.91
CA ALA A 375 -3.15 -11.32 16.90
C ALA A 375 -2.93 -9.97 17.58
N VAL A 376 -1.70 -9.43 17.53
CA VAL A 376 -1.31 -8.26 18.29
C VAL A 376 -1.42 -6.97 17.47
N GLY A 377 -1.43 -5.83 18.19
CA GLY A 377 -1.54 -4.51 17.60
C GLY A 377 -2.29 -3.55 18.51
N LEU A 378 -2.92 -2.56 17.93
CA LEU A 378 -3.72 -1.60 18.68
C LEU A 378 -5.00 -1.23 17.93
N TRP A 379 -6.01 -0.85 18.69
CA TRP A 379 -7.28 -0.34 18.17
C TRP A 379 -7.49 1.08 18.67
N MET A 380 -7.49 2.06 17.75
CA MET A 380 -7.73 3.46 18.06
C MET A 380 -9.16 3.68 18.53
N LYS A 381 -9.34 4.43 19.61
CA LYS A 381 -10.65 4.83 20.14
C LYS A 381 -10.94 6.31 19.93
N LYS A 382 -9.92 7.07 19.58
CA LYS A 382 -10.00 8.51 19.32
C LYS A 382 -9.26 8.85 18.03
N ARG A 383 -9.74 9.89 17.38
CA ARG A 383 -9.23 10.36 16.08
C ARG A 383 -8.70 11.79 16.21
N LEU A 384 -7.90 12.20 15.22
CA LEU A 384 -7.43 13.59 15.08
C LEU A 384 -8.62 14.57 15.07
N GLY A 385 -8.53 15.65 15.84
CA GLY A 385 -9.59 16.65 15.94
C GLY A 385 -10.74 16.29 16.89
N GLU A 386 -10.70 15.14 17.57
CA GLU A 386 -11.67 14.80 18.62
C GLU A 386 -11.28 15.43 19.96
N LYS A 387 -12.31 15.79 20.76
CA LYS A 387 -12.16 16.27 22.12
C LYS A 387 -12.06 15.11 23.10
N VAL A 388 -11.13 15.22 24.05
CA VAL A 388 -10.89 14.22 25.10
C VAL A 388 -10.88 14.86 26.49
N ALA A 389 -11.23 14.06 27.49
CA ALA A 389 -11.11 14.38 28.90
C ALA A 389 -10.10 13.44 29.57
N VAL A 390 -9.55 13.85 30.71
CA VAL A 390 -8.68 12.98 31.52
C VAL A 390 -9.37 11.64 31.79
N GLY A 391 -8.69 10.54 31.50
CA GLY A 391 -9.20 9.18 31.67
C GLY A 391 -9.90 8.60 30.44
N ASP A 392 -10.14 9.39 29.38
CA ASP A 392 -10.66 8.87 28.13
C ASP A 392 -9.68 7.87 27.50
N GLU A 393 -10.22 6.82 26.92
CA GLU A 393 -9.45 5.79 26.24
C GLU A 393 -9.04 6.27 24.84
N LEU A 394 -7.72 6.37 24.59
CA LEU A 394 -7.16 6.75 23.29
C LEU A 394 -7.05 5.55 22.36
N ALA A 395 -6.63 4.41 22.90
CA ALA A 395 -6.51 3.15 22.18
C ALA A 395 -6.59 1.95 23.13
N VAL A 396 -6.85 0.77 22.55
CA VAL A 396 -6.70 -0.52 23.24
C VAL A 396 -5.55 -1.28 22.57
N PHE A 397 -4.56 -1.68 23.34
CA PHE A 397 -3.46 -2.51 22.90
C PHE A 397 -3.81 -3.98 23.06
N HIS A 398 -3.59 -4.76 22.01
CA HIS A 398 -3.74 -6.20 21.95
C HIS A 398 -2.36 -6.84 22.07
N VAL A 399 -2.12 -7.57 23.16
CA VAL A 399 -0.77 -7.95 23.60
C VAL A 399 -0.67 -9.44 23.92
N ASN A 400 0.36 -10.09 23.40
CA ASN A 400 0.75 -11.46 23.77
C ASN A 400 2.12 -11.48 24.49
N ASP A 401 3.08 -10.68 24.03
CA ASP A 401 4.41 -10.55 24.64
C ASP A 401 4.60 -9.15 25.21
N GLU A 402 5.04 -9.07 26.47
CA GLU A 402 5.24 -7.82 27.18
C GLU A 402 6.67 -7.27 27.05
N LYS A 403 7.57 -7.94 26.36
CA LYS A 403 8.99 -7.58 26.29
C LYS A 403 9.23 -6.11 25.91
N ASN A 404 8.48 -5.60 24.95
CA ASN A 404 8.62 -4.22 24.45
C ASN A 404 7.39 -3.35 24.80
N LEU A 405 6.52 -3.82 25.71
CA LEU A 405 5.25 -3.16 26.00
C LEU A 405 5.43 -1.73 26.54
N ASP A 406 6.33 -1.52 27.48
CA ASP A 406 6.56 -0.20 28.07
C ASP A 406 7.08 0.80 27.03
N GLU A 407 7.95 0.36 26.12
CA GLU A 407 8.43 1.20 25.02
C GLU A 407 7.29 1.52 24.05
N ALA A 408 6.48 0.54 23.66
CA ALA A 408 5.34 0.74 22.78
C ALA A 408 4.32 1.72 23.37
N LEU A 409 4.00 1.58 24.67
CA LEU A 409 3.11 2.50 25.39
C LEU A 409 3.68 3.93 25.45
N SER A 410 4.98 4.06 25.74
CA SER A 410 5.65 5.36 25.79
C SER A 410 5.63 6.06 24.43
N ARG A 411 5.98 5.35 23.35
CA ARG A 411 5.95 5.89 22.00
C ARG A 411 4.54 6.32 21.59
N PHE A 412 3.55 5.47 21.82
CA PHE A 412 2.16 5.79 21.50
C PHE A 412 1.66 7.04 22.24
N LYS A 413 1.92 7.15 23.55
CA LYS A 413 1.54 8.33 24.35
C LYS A 413 2.19 9.60 23.83
N ASN A 414 3.46 9.53 23.42
CA ASN A 414 4.21 10.67 22.89
C ASN A 414 3.76 11.03 21.45
N ALA A 415 3.22 10.08 20.70
CA ALA A 415 2.72 10.28 19.35
C ALA A 415 1.41 11.06 19.28
N VAL A 416 0.63 11.10 20.36
CA VAL A 416 -0.67 11.78 20.42
C VAL A 416 -0.56 13.08 21.21
N LYS A 417 -0.62 14.22 20.51
CA LYS A 417 -0.62 15.54 21.14
C LYS A 417 -2.04 16.02 21.42
N ILE A 418 -2.22 16.60 22.61
CA ILE A 418 -3.50 17.13 23.07
C ILE A 418 -3.30 18.58 23.44
N GLU A 419 -4.10 19.47 22.86
CA GLU A 419 -4.04 20.93 23.05
C GLU A 419 -5.42 21.49 23.37
N ASP A 420 -5.44 22.75 23.89
CA ASP A 420 -6.68 23.43 24.28
C ASP A 420 -7.53 23.83 23.07
N SER A 421 -6.91 24.05 21.91
CA SER A 421 -7.56 24.50 20.70
C SER A 421 -7.84 23.33 19.74
N LYS A 422 -9.00 23.36 19.08
CA LYS A 422 -9.34 22.40 18.04
C LYS A 422 -8.46 22.63 16.82
N PRO A 423 -7.78 21.59 16.28
CA PRO A 423 -7.00 21.72 15.06
C PRO A 423 -7.89 21.95 13.84
N GLU A 424 -7.29 22.48 12.79
CA GLU A 424 -7.95 22.54 11.47
C GLU A 424 -8.19 21.12 10.92
N LYS A 425 -9.35 20.94 10.31
CA LYS A 425 -9.68 19.64 9.70
C LYS A 425 -8.93 19.48 8.37
N LEU A 426 -8.07 18.49 8.30
CA LEU A 426 -7.37 18.13 7.08
C LEU A 426 -8.33 17.45 6.07
N PRO A 427 -8.15 17.65 4.76
CA PRO A 427 -8.89 16.91 3.75
C PRO A 427 -8.43 15.44 3.75
N LEU A 428 -9.37 14.51 3.54
CA LEU A 428 -9.06 13.11 3.42
C LEU A 428 -8.42 12.78 2.06
N ILE A 429 -8.82 13.50 1.01
CA ILE A 429 -8.26 13.46 -0.34
C ILE A 429 -7.86 14.88 -0.73
N TYR A 430 -6.57 15.10 -0.94
CA TYR A 430 -6.01 16.40 -1.27
C TYR A 430 -6.12 16.71 -2.76
N GLN A 431 -5.92 15.71 -3.60
CA GLN A 431 -5.90 15.88 -5.06
C GLN A 431 -6.15 14.55 -5.77
N VAL A 432 -6.77 14.64 -6.96
CA VAL A 432 -6.81 13.56 -7.95
C VAL A 432 -5.95 13.99 -9.14
N VAL A 433 -5.12 13.10 -9.64
CA VAL A 433 -4.23 13.28 -10.79
C VAL A 433 -4.60 12.25 -11.85
N GLU A 434 -5.00 12.75 -13.03
CA GLU A 434 -5.41 11.94 -14.19
C GLU A 434 -4.39 12.02 -15.32
#